data_7565a17edb27e0b09f0d996da5d35e9c
#
_entry.id   7565a17edb27e0b09f0d996da5d35e9c
#
_cell.length_a   1.000
_cell.length_b   1.000
_cell.length_c   1.000
_cell.angle_alpha   90.00
_cell.angle_beta   90.00
_cell.angle_gamma   90.00
#
_symmetry.space_group_name_H-M   'P 1'
#
loop_
_entity.id
_entity.type
_entity.pdbx_description
1 polymer ?
#
loop_
_entity_poly.entity_id
_entity_poly.type
_entity_poly.pdbx_seq_one_letter_code
_entity_poly.pdbx_strand_id
1 'polypeptide(L)'
;TPKPSSAASDVYKRQVHLSVSPSGDPEHFMHAIQLADSIERALGELPVNCRKVFVWQKIEGLTQAEIAERLGLSKNMVEKYMIRTLRHLRDRLDGSAP
;
A
#
# COMPACT_ATOMS: atom_id res chain seq x y z
N THR A 1 -4.42 -5.50 22.64
CA THR A 1 -3.78 -6.12 21.50
C THR A 1 -4.14 -5.41 20.24
N PRO A 2 -3.22 -5.38 19.28
CA PRO A 2 -3.46 -4.62 18.05
C PRO A 2 -4.54 -5.21 17.16
N LYS A 3 -4.79 -6.48 17.26
CA LYS A 3 -5.67 -7.14 16.30
C LYS A 3 -7.13 -6.67 16.36
N PRO A 4 -7.74 -6.58 17.52
CA PRO A 4 -9.10 -6.03 17.56
C PRO A 4 -9.14 -4.60 17.05
N SER A 5 -8.10 -3.84 17.37
CA SER A 5 -8.02 -2.49 16.86
C SER A 5 -7.92 -2.47 15.35
N SER A 6 -7.17 -3.40 14.80
CA SER A 6 -7.02 -3.47 13.35
C SER A 6 -8.36 -3.75 12.68
N ALA A 7 -9.12 -4.64 13.23
CA ALA A 7 -10.44 -4.96 12.66
C ALA A 7 -11.34 -3.73 12.71
N ALA A 8 -11.33 -3.03 13.82
CA ALA A 8 -12.11 -1.81 13.94
C ALA A 8 -11.63 -0.78 12.93
N SER A 9 -10.33 -0.70 12.73
CA SER A 9 -9.78 0.22 11.77
C SER A 9 -10.23 -0.09 10.36
N ASP A 10 -10.32 -1.36 10.02
CA ASP A 10 -10.77 -1.75 8.69
C ASP A 10 -12.17 -1.27 8.41
N VAL A 11 -13.07 -1.47 9.37
CA VAL A 11 -14.43 -1.00 9.22
C VAL A 11 -14.43 0.51 9.08
N TYR A 12 -13.64 1.15 9.88
CA TYR A 12 -13.56 2.60 9.87
C TYR A 12 -13.02 3.09 8.53
N LYS A 13 -12.02 2.43 8.01
CA LYS A 13 -11.45 2.81 6.72
C LYS A 13 -12.49 2.70 5.62
N ARG A 14 -13.30 1.69 5.66
CA ARG A 14 -14.36 1.56 4.66
C ARG A 14 -15.33 2.71 4.74
N GLN A 15 -15.69 3.11 5.93
CA GLN A 15 -16.60 4.22 6.10
C GLN A 15 -16.00 5.51 5.56
N VAL A 16 -14.73 5.73 5.87
CA VAL A 16 -14.03 6.89 5.35
C VAL A 16 -14.00 6.86 3.83
N HIS A 17 -13.75 5.69 3.29
CA HIS A 17 -13.69 5.53 1.85
C HIS A 17 -15.04 5.85 1.21
N LEU A 18 -16.10 5.39 1.83
CA LEU A 18 -17.43 5.67 1.35
C LEU A 18 -17.77 7.14 1.44
N SER A 19 -17.30 7.80 2.48
CA SER A 19 -17.58 9.21 2.59
C SER A 19 -16.81 10.02 1.56
N VAL A 20 -15.70 9.53 1.10
CA VAL A 20 -14.96 10.19 0.04
C VAL A 20 -15.66 10.02 -1.30
N SER A 21 -16.17 8.83 -1.55
CA SER A 21 -16.86 8.54 -2.81
C SER A 21 -18.01 9.48 -3.10
N PRO A 22 -18.88 9.74 -2.13
CA PRO A 22 -20.05 10.54 -2.43
C PRO A 22 -19.74 11.96 -2.85
N SER A 23 -18.56 12.43 -2.60
CA SER A 23 -18.24 13.73 -3.16
C SER A 23 -18.42 13.68 -4.66
N GLY A 24 -18.52 12.48 -5.15
CA GLY A 24 -19.26 12.23 -6.36
C GLY A 24 -18.67 12.74 -7.63
N ASP A 25 -17.42 13.01 -7.66
CA ASP A 25 -16.79 13.39 -8.90
C ASP A 25 -16.42 12.11 -9.67
N PRO A 26 -17.14 11.78 -10.74
CA PRO A 26 -16.83 10.56 -11.49
C PRO A 26 -15.40 10.54 -12.00
N GLU A 27 -14.86 11.69 -12.36
CA GLU A 27 -13.49 11.77 -12.83
C GLU A 27 -12.51 11.41 -11.73
N HIS A 28 -12.75 11.90 -10.53
CA HIS A 28 -11.91 11.56 -9.39
C HIS A 28 -11.98 10.07 -9.08
N PHE A 29 -13.17 9.51 -9.19
CA PHE A 29 -13.36 8.10 -8.92
C PHE A 29 -12.60 7.26 -9.94
N MET A 30 -12.70 7.60 -11.21
CA MET A 30 -11.98 6.89 -12.26
C MET A 30 -10.48 7.06 -12.10
N HIS A 31 -10.04 8.24 -11.71
CA HIS A 31 -8.62 8.48 -11.45
C HIS A 31 -8.10 7.58 -10.33
N ALA A 32 -8.89 7.45 -9.26
CA ALA A 32 -8.50 6.63 -8.14
C ALA A 32 -8.38 5.16 -8.56
N ILE A 33 -9.33 4.69 -9.37
CA ILE A 33 -9.29 3.32 -9.86
C ILE A 33 -8.07 3.10 -10.76
N GLN A 34 -7.79 4.04 -11.64
CA GLN A 34 -6.65 3.92 -12.53
C GLN A 34 -5.34 3.94 -11.76
N LEU A 35 -5.26 4.79 -10.75
CA LEU A 35 -4.07 4.87 -9.93
C LEU A 35 -3.85 3.57 -9.16
N ALA A 36 -4.92 3.04 -8.57
CA ALA A 36 -4.83 1.79 -7.84
C ALA A 36 -4.39 0.65 -8.77
N ASP A 37 -4.93 0.63 -9.98
CA ASP A 37 -4.55 -0.38 -10.97
C ASP A 37 -3.09 -0.25 -11.35
N SER A 38 -2.62 0.98 -11.54
CA SER A 38 -1.22 1.23 -11.88
C SER A 38 -0.29 0.79 -10.76
N ILE A 39 -0.68 1.07 -9.52
CA ILE A 39 0.11 0.65 -8.37
C ILE A 39 0.16 -0.87 -8.30
N GLU A 40 -0.96 -1.52 -8.52
CA GLU A 40 -1.03 -2.96 -8.46
C GLU A 40 -0.14 -3.60 -9.51
N ARG A 41 -0.16 -3.06 -10.72
CA ARG A 41 0.70 -3.56 -11.78
C ARG A 41 2.18 -3.36 -11.46
N ALA A 42 2.51 -2.19 -10.94
CA ALA A 42 3.89 -1.90 -10.59
C ALA A 42 4.36 -2.83 -9.47
N LEU A 43 3.50 -3.08 -8.49
CA LEU A 43 3.84 -4.01 -7.42
C LEU A 43 4.06 -5.41 -7.96
N GLY A 44 3.31 -5.80 -8.97
CA GLY A 44 3.46 -7.11 -9.57
C GLY A 44 4.80 -7.31 -10.26
N GLU A 45 5.49 -6.23 -10.59
CA GLU A 45 6.81 -6.30 -11.21
C GLU A 45 7.92 -6.47 -10.19
N LEU A 46 7.61 -6.34 -8.91
CA LEU A 46 8.61 -6.40 -7.86
C LEU A 46 8.69 -7.79 -7.24
N PRO A 47 9.80 -8.09 -6.58
CA PRO A 47 9.89 -9.34 -5.83
C PRO A 47 8.78 -9.44 -4.78
N VAL A 48 8.45 -10.67 -4.42
CA VAL A 48 7.36 -10.94 -3.49
C VAL A 48 7.55 -10.19 -2.17
N ASN A 49 8.78 -10.15 -1.66
CA ASN A 49 9.03 -9.49 -0.39
C ASN A 49 8.77 -8.00 -0.45
N CYS A 50 9.08 -7.38 -1.58
CA CYS A 50 8.79 -5.95 -1.74
C CYS A 50 7.29 -5.69 -1.68
N ARG A 51 6.52 -6.52 -2.36
CA ARG A 51 5.07 -6.38 -2.37
C ARG A 51 4.50 -6.59 -0.98
N LYS A 52 4.96 -7.64 -0.29
CA LYS A 52 4.48 -7.93 1.05
C LYS A 52 4.79 -6.79 2.01
N VAL A 53 6.00 -6.26 1.95
CA VAL A 53 6.38 -5.16 2.82
C VAL A 53 5.49 -3.96 2.58
N PHE A 54 5.25 -3.63 1.32
CA PHE A 54 4.42 -2.48 0.99
C PHE A 54 2.99 -2.68 1.48
N VAL A 55 2.39 -3.81 1.16
CA VAL A 55 1.01 -4.07 1.53
C VAL A 55 0.85 -4.09 3.04
N TRP A 56 1.75 -4.78 3.71
CA TRP A 56 1.64 -4.90 5.16
C TRP A 56 1.85 -3.57 5.87
N GLN A 57 2.73 -2.74 5.37
CA GLN A 57 3.00 -1.47 6.03
C GLN A 57 2.00 -0.39 5.65
N LYS A 58 1.67 -0.27 4.39
CA LYS A 58 0.85 0.84 3.92
C LYS A 58 -0.65 0.53 3.96
N ILE A 59 -1.03 -0.69 3.78
CA ILE A 59 -2.44 -1.05 3.72
C ILE A 59 -2.91 -1.63 5.03
N GLU A 60 -2.13 -2.56 5.61
CA GLU A 60 -2.52 -3.18 6.87
C GLU A 60 -2.00 -2.45 8.09
N GLY A 61 -1.08 -1.53 7.92
CA GLY A 61 -0.61 -0.72 9.02
C GLY A 61 0.36 -1.40 9.96
N LEU A 62 1.03 -2.44 9.51
CA LEU A 62 2.01 -3.11 10.34
C LEU A 62 3.28 -2.27 10.46
N THR A 63 3.97 -2.41 11.58
CA THR A 63 5.26 -1.76 11.75
C THR A 63 6.35 -2.54 11.04
N GLN A 64 7.47 -1.88 10.81
CA GLN A 64 8.62 -2.57 10.21
C GLN A 64 9.08 -3.74 11.06
N ALA A 65 9.02 -3.60 12.37
CA ALA A 65 9.40 -4.69 13.27
C ALA A 65 8.49 -5.90 13.09
N GLU A 66 7.19 -5.65 12.98
CA GLU A 66 6.23 -6.73 12.79
C GLU A 66 6.43 -7.42 11.44
N ILE A 67 6.69 -6.64 10.42
CA ILE A 67 6.93 -7.18 9.10
C ILE A 67 8.20 -8.02 9.08
N ALA A 68 9.25 -7.48 9.71
CA ALA A 68 10.52 -8.19 9.78
C ALA A 68 10.34 -9.55 10.45
N GLU A 69 9.56 -9.57 11.51
CA GLU A 69 9.30 -10.80 12.23
C GLU A 69 8.56 -11.80 11.34
N ARG A 70 7.57 -11.34 10.61
CA ARG A 70 6.80 -12.21 9.74
C ARG A 70 7.63 -12.79 8.61
N LEU A 71 8.52 -12.00 8.07
CA LEU A 71 9.35 -12.43 6.95
C LEU A 71 10.63 -13.12 7.40
N GLY A 72 10.94 -13.07 8.68
CA GLY A 72 12.20 -13.63 9.16
C GLY A 72 13.39 -12.80 8.71
N LEU A 73 13.20 -11.50 8.60
CA LEU A 73 14.25 -10.59 8.14
C LEU A 73 14.56 -9.56 9.21
N SER A 74 15.63 -8.81 9.00
CA SER A 74 15.95 -7.70 9.89
C SER A 74 15.12 -6.48 9.49
N LYS A 75 14.99 -5.54 10.43
CA LYS A 75 14.30 -4.29 10.14
C LYS A 75 14.98 -3.53 9.02
N ASN A 76 16.30 -3.60 8.96
CA ASN A 76 17.04 -2.94 7.90
C ASN A 76 16.66 -3.49 6.53
N MET A 77 16.49 -4.80 6.44
CA MET A 77 16.08 -5.40 5.17
C MET A 77 14.66 -4.97 4.79
N VAL A 78 13.77 -4.92 5.77
CA VAL A 78 12.43 -4.45 5.52
C VAL A 78 12.45 -3.02 4.99
N GLU A 79 13.27 -2.18 5.61
CA GLU A 79 13.40 -0.80 5.17
C GLU A 79 13.92 -0.73 3.74
N LYS A 80 14.91 -1.55 3.42
CA LYS A 80 15.46 -1.56 2.07
C LYS A 80 14.42 -1.99 1.05
N TYR A 81 13.65 -3.01 1.39
CA TYR A 81 12.57 -3.45 0.50
C TYR A 81 11.54 -2.34 0.30
N MET A 82 11.22 -1.63 1.36
CA MET A 82 10.25 -0.54 1.25
C MET A 82 10.79 0.58 0.38
N ILE A 83 12.05 0.96 0.59
CA ILE A 83 12.67 2.01 -0.23
C ILE A 83 12.66 1.61 -1.69
N ARG A 84 13.04 0.36 -1.97
CA ARG A 84 13.05 -0.14 -3.34
C ARG A 84 11.66 -0.11 -3.95
N THR A 85 10.67 -0.52 -3.17
CA THR A 85 9.29 -0.53 -3.64
C THR A 85 8.80 0.87 -3.95
N LEU A 86 9.02 1.79 -3.03
CA LEU A 86 8.56 3.17 -3.23
C LEU A 86 9.26 3.81 -4.42
N ARG A 87 10.54 3.53 -4.59
CA ARG A 87 11.28 4.07 -5.73
C ARG A 87 10.72 3.52 -7.04
N HIS A 88 10.45 2.23 -7.06
CA HIS A 88 9.89 1.62 -8.26
C HIS A 88 8.51 2.19 -8.58
N LEU A 89 7.66 2.31 -7.57
CA LEU A 89 6.34 2.89 -7.76
C LEU A 89 6.44 4.32 -8.28
N ARG A 90 7.34 5.08 -7.71
CA ARG A 90 7.53 6.46 -8.14
C ARG A 90 7.98 6.52 -9.60
N ASP A 91 8.93 5.68 -9.96
CA ASP A 91 9.43 5.66 -11.33
C ASP A 91 8.33 5.27 -12.30
N ARG A 92 7.56 4.27 -11.94
CA ARG A 92 6.49 3.81 -12.82
C ARG A 92 5.39 4.83 -12.97
N LEU A 93 5.01 5.47 -11.88
CA LEU A 93 3.93 6.45 -11.93
C LEU A 93 4.38 7.74 -12.59
N ASP A 94 5.59 8.18 -12.30
CA ASP A 94 6.14 9.37 -12.95
C ASP A 94 6.46 9.10 -14.41
N GLY A 95 7.03 7.95 -14.68
CA GLY A 95 7.41 7.59 -16.03
C GLY A 95 6.24 7.40 -16.97
N SER A 96 5.07 7.09 -16.44
CA SER A 96 3.89 6.94 -17.28
C SER A 96 3.27 8.29 -17.59
N ALA A 97 3.67 9.34 -16.91
CA ALA A 97 3.22 10.68 -17.23
C ALA A 97 4.16 11.27 -18.28
N PRO A 98 3.66 11.58 -19.42
CA PRO A 98 4.52 12.10 -20.51
C PRO A 98 5.12 13.45 -20.17
#